data_ccdc71ea923df9d31cffd51703ee028b
#
_entry.id   ccdc71ea923df9d31cffd51703ee028b
#
_cell.length_a   1.000
_cell.length_b   1.000
_cell.length_c   1.000
_cell.angle_alpha   90.00
_cell.angle_beta   90.00
_cell.angle_gamma   90.00
#
_symmetry.space_group_name_H-M   'P 1'
#
loop_
_entity.id
_entity.type
_entity.pdbx_description
1 polymer ?
#
loop_
_entity_poly.entity_id
_entity_poly.type
_entity_poly.pdbx_seq_one_letter_code
_entity_poly.pdbx_strand_id
1 'polypeptide(L)'
;MSEEASGIVVALGEDGVQRITIDRGDVGNSLSPLARDALTEAFLHADGTPAVRAVLLSAAGTRHFCAGAGLAPRPAGAEPQPTAEKRPGDIARMLQQGWQRLVASVLDCDKPVVAAVKGTAAGAGSSLVLACDLVVMSTEATLVEAFVHRGILPDSGAIHQLTRIVGLRKATELLMLGEPVDAATCERLGLVNRVVAPDDTDVVAEEIAGRLAQGPTVVLALTKRLLSVSSESGRDRAFEQEAWAQETVSHTADLREGLSSFAERRNPRFQGF
;
A
#
# COMPACT_ATOMS: atom_id res chain seq x y z
N MET A 1 6.75 1.60 21.25
CA MET A 1 6.08 0.27 21.35
C MET A 1 7.06 -0.75 20.79
N SER A 2 7.26 -1.92 21.43
CA SER A 2 8.22 -2.90 20.91
C SER A 2 7.68 -3.55 19.64
N GLU A 3 8.53 -3.75 18.63
CA GLU A 3 8.23 -4.45 17.38
C GLU A 3 7.63 -5.84 17.63
N GLU A 4 8.15 -6.57 18.61
CA GLU A 4 7.66 -7.88 19.03
C GLU A 4 6.17 -7.91 19.38
N ALA A 5 5.62 -6.84 19.98
CA ALA A 5 4.20 -6.82 20.38
C ALA A 5 3.25 -6.57 19.20
N SER A 6 3.69 -5.87 18.17
CA SER A 6 2.87 -5.54 16.99
C SER A 6 2.99 -6.59 15.88
N GLY A 7 4.15 -7.26 15.76
CA GLY A 7 4.52 -8.11 14.64
C GLY A 7 4.69 -7.33 13.33
N ILE A 8 5.06 -6.06 13.43
CA ILE A 8 5.48 -5.23 12.29
C ILE A 8 6.96 -4.94 12.44
N VAL A 9 7.75 -5.41 11.49
CA VAL A 9 9.21 -5.24 11.46
C VAL A 9 9.54 -4.15 10.45
N VAL A 10 10.35 -3.18 10.89
CA VAL A 10 10.77 -2.04 10.05
C VAL A 10 12.28 -1.94 10.02
N ALA A 11 12.86 -1.90 8.83
CA ALA A 11 14.29 -1.75 8.64
C ALA A 11 14.58 -0.77 7.49
N LEU A 12 15.46 0.20 7.71
CA LEU A 12 15.97 1.09 6.67
C LEU A 12 17.33 0.58 6.20
N GLY A 13 17.43 0.26 4.91
CA GLY A 13 18.68 -0.13 4.28
C GLY A 13 19.55 1.09 3.89
N GLU A 14 20.83 0.86 3.70
CA GLU A 14 21.77 1.88 3.18
C GLU A 14 21.42 2.32 1.75
N ASP A 15 20.62 1.53 1.04
CA ASP A 15 20.06 1.80 -0.29
C ASP A 15 18.91 2.81 -0.29
N GLY A 16 18.48 3.29 0.87
CA GLY A 16 17.36 4.20 1.03
C GLY A 16 15.97 3.53 0.94
N VAL A 17 15.90 2.19 0.92
CA VAL A 17 14.64 1.45 0.96
C VAL A 17 14.26 1.15 2.40
N GLN A 18 13.11 1.65 2.86
CA GLN A 18 12.50 1.21 4.11
C GLN A 18 11.68 -0.05 3.86
N ARG A 19 12.11 -1.15 4.46
CA ARG A 19 11.42 -2.44 4.40
C ARG A 19 10.47 -2.56 5.57
N ILE A 20 9.20 -2.81 5.27
CA ILE A 20 8.14 -3.02 6.27
C ILE A 20 7.63 -4.44 6.06
N THR A 21 7.76 -5.29 7.06
CA THR A 21 7.33 -6.68 6.99
C THR A 21 6.23 -6.95 8.02
N ILE A 22 5.10 -7.48 7.56
CA ILE A 22 4.06 -8.01 8.43
C ILE A 22 4.49 -9.42 8.84
N ASP A 23 4.93 -9.59 10.09
CA ASP A 23 5.42 -10.87 10.65
C ASP A 23 4.47 -11.37 11.75
N ARG A 24 3.33 -11.93 11.31
CA ARG A 24 2.26 -12.45 12.14
C ARG A 24 1.73 -13.78 11.57
N GLY A 25 2.65 -14.65 11.14
CA GLY A 25 2.33 -15.87 10.40
C GLY A 25 1.34 -16.78 11.09
N ASP A 26 1.42 -16.94 12.43
CA ASP A 26 0.54 -17.79 13.24
C ASP A 26 -0.95 -17.39 13.15
N VAL A 27 -1.24 -16.13 12.84
CA VAL A 27 -2.60 -15.60 12.67
C VAL A 27 -2.90 -15.18 11.23
N GLY A 28 -2.15 -15.72 10.26
CA GLY A 28 -2.33 -15.44 8.83
C GLY A 28 -2.01 -13.99 8.46
N ASN A 29 -1.06 -13.37 9.15
CA ASN A 29 -0.70 -11.94 8.98
C ASN A 29 -1.89 -10.99 9.14
N SER A 30 -2.93 -11.39 9.90
CA SER A 30 -4.06 -10.53 10.19
C SER A 30 -3.63 -9.37 11.10
N LEU A 31 -4.21 -8.20 10.87
CA LEU A 31 -3.87 -6.98 11.60
C LEU A 31 -4.79 -6.81 12.81
N SER A 32 -4.21 -6.86 14.02
CA SER A 32 -4.85 -6.34 15.22
C SER A 32 -4.85 -4.81 15.18
N PRO A 33 -5.64 -4.12 16.02
CA PRO A 33 -5.55 -2.65 16.13
C PRO A 33 -4.11 -2.17 16.39
N LEU A 34 -3.36 -2.89 17.23
CA LEU A 34 -1.95 -2.56 17.52
C LEU A 34 -1.06 -2.70 16.28
N ALA A 35 -1.19 -3.79 15.52
CA ALA A 35 -0.42 -4.02 14.29
C ALA A 35 -0.80 -3.01 13.20
N ARG A 36 -2.10 -2.69 13.05
CA ARG A 36 -2.59 -1.65 12.15
C ARG A 36 -1.97 -0.28 12.46
N ASP A 37 -1.97 0.11 13.73
CA ASP A 37 -1.46 1.41 14.16
C ASP A 37 0.07 1.46 14.01
N ALA A 38 0.80 0.38 14.33
CA ALA A 38 2.24 0.28 14.09
C ALA A 38 2.58 0.39 12.60
N LEU A 39 1.79 -0.24 11.73
CA LEU A 39 1.96 -0.16 10.28
C LEU A 39 1.69 1.28 9.78
N THR A 40 0.67 1.94 10.30
CA THR A 40 0.39 3.35 10.01
C THR A 40 1.57 4.25 10.37
N GLU A 41 2.11 4.10 11.58
CA GLU A 41 3.27 4.89 12.04
C GLU A 41 4.53 4.59 11.21
N ALA A 42 4.70 3.36 10.71
CA ALA A 42 5.82 3.02 9.82
C ALA A 42 5.76 3.79 8.49
N PHE A 43 4.58 3.96 7.89
CA PHE A 43 4.41 4.77 6.68
C PHE A 43 4.57 6.26 6.94
N LEU A 44 4.02 6.78 8.05
CA LEU A 44 4.21 8.18 8.44
C LEU A 44 5.68 8.50 8.74
N HIS A 45 6.40 7.57 9.36
CA HIS A 45 7.85 7.70 9.57
C HIS A 45 8.61 7.73 8.23
N ALA A 46 8.26 6.84 7.29
CA ALA A 46 8.87 6.81 5.97
C ALA A 46 8.68 8.15 5.24
N ASP A 47 7.46 8.70 5.30
CA ASP A 47 7.13 9.97 4.69
C ASP A 47 7.98 11.12 5.22
N GLY A 48 8.08 11.24 6.56
CA GLY A 48 8.83 12.29 7.25
C GLY A 48 10.35 12.12 7.28
N THR A 49 10.90 11.00 6.80
CA THR A 49 12.34 10.70 6.89
C THR A 49 13.05 10.91 5.56
N PRO A 50 13.94 11.92 5.44
CA PRO A 50 14.64 12.20 4.16
C PRO A 50 15.54 11.05 3.67
N ALA A 51 16.07 10.22 4.56
CA ALA A 51 16.88 9.07 4.21
C ALA A 51 16.06 7.94 3.54
N VAL A 52 14.75 7.91 3.75
CA VAL A 52 13.87 6.98 3.04
C VAL A 52 13.55 7.53 1.66
N ARG A 53 13.81 6.74 0.62
CA ARG A 53 13.63 7.07 -0.79
C ARG A 53 12.53 6.24 -1.44
N ALA A 54 12.31 5.03 -0.94
CA ALA A 54 11.23 4.14 -1.33
C ALA A 54 10.82 3.25 -0.15
N VAL A 55 9.62 2.68 -0.20
CA VAL A 55 9.12 1.72 0.79
C VAL A 55 8.84 0.40 0.10
N LEU A 56 9.27 -0.71 0.71
CA LEU A 56 8.90 -2.06 0.32
C LEU A 56 8.06 -2.69 1.43
N LEU A 57 6.82 -3.02 1.10
CA LEU A 57 5.89 -3.72 1.97
C LEU A 57 5.87 -5.21 1.63
N SER A 58 6.13 -6.06 2.59
CA SER A 58 6.11 -7.51 2.46
C SER A 58 5.43 -8.18 3.66
N ALA A 59 5.29 -9.50 3.58
CA ALA A 59 4.77 -10.30 4.69
C ALA A 59 5.59 -11.58 4.87
N ALA A 60 5.75 -12.02 6.10
CA ALA A 60 6.43 -13.27 6.44
C ALA A 60 5.63 -14.49 5.97
N GLY A 61 6.32 -15.51 5.47
CA GLY A 61 5.73 -16.73 4.94
C GLY A 61 5.13 -16.56 3.54
N THR A 62 4.46 -17.61 3.07
CA THR A 62 3.94 -17.68 1.69
C THR A 62 2.43 -17.92 1.61
N ARG A 63 1.78 -18.28 2.71
CA ARG A 63 0.36 -18.64 2.72
C ARG A 63 -0.56 -17.43 2.70
N HIS A 64 -0.23 -16.39 3.44
CA HIS A 64 -1.02 -15.17 3.54
C HIS A 64 -0.11 -13.94 3.50
N PHE A 65 -0.39 -13.03 2.58
CA PHE A 65 0.16 -11.68 2.68
C PHE A 65 -0.49 -10.95 3.87
N CYS A 66 -1.82 -10.90 3.90
CA CYS A 66 -2.59 -10.35 5.01
C CYS A 66 -4.04 -10.84 4.95
N ALA A 67 -4.50 -11.56 5.97
CA ALA A 67 -5.87 -12.05 6.05
C ALA A 67 -6.90 -10.97 6.47
N GLY A 68 -6.49 -9.69 6.52
CA GLY A 68 -7.33 -8.55 6.86
C GLY A 68 -7.37 -8.24 8.36
N ALA A 69 -8.47 -7.65 8.82
CA ALA A 69 -8.68 -7.39 10.24
C ALA A 69 -8.74 -8.69 11.04
N GLY A 70 -8.00 -8.75 12.13
CA GLY A 70 -8.01 -9.90 13.05
C GLY A 70 -9.38 -10.03 13.73
N LEU A 71 -10.29 -10.72 13.08
CA LEU A 71 -11.57 -11.12 13.64
C LEU A 71 -11.36 -12.41 14.44
N ALA A 72 -10.76 -12.29 15.64
CA ALA A 72 -10.59 -13.46 16.48
C ALA A 72 -11.95 -14.10 16.78
N PRO A 73 -12.15 -15.41 16.52
CA PRO A 73 -13.33 -16.11 16.97
C PRO A 73 -13.39 -15.99 18.50
N ARG A 74 -14.54 -15.59 19.02
CA ARG A 74 -14.73 -15.63 20.48
C ARG A 74 -14.64 -17.10 20.91
N PRO A 75 -13.82 -17.45 21.93
CA PRO A 75 -13.80 -18.83 22.44
C PRO A 75 -15.22 -19.28 22.76
N ALA A 76 -15.56 -20.50 22.38
CA ALA A 76 -16.86 -21.09 22.72
C ALA A 76 -17.03 -21.07 24.25
N GLY A 77 -18.08 -20.44 24.74
CA GLY A 77 -18.36 -20.31 26.18
C GLY A 77 -17.76 -19.06 26.86
N ALA A 78 -17.06 -18.19 26.16
CA ALA A 78 -16.64 -16.90 26.73
C ALA A 78 -17.88 -16.02 27.00
N GLU A 79 -18.04 -15.59 28.25
CA GLU A 79 -19.08 -14.62 28.60
C GLU A 79 -18.96 -13.33 27.76
N PRO A 80 -20.08 -12.71 27.37
CA PRO A 80 -20.03 -11.43 26.71
C PRO A 80 -19.27 -10.44 27.58
N GLN A 81 -18.07 -10.02 27.14
CA GLN A 81 -17.46 -8.86 27.79
C GLN A 81 -18.46 -7.70 27.71
N PRO A 82 -18.66 -6.93 28.80
CA PRO A 82 -19.48 -5.75 28.74
C PRO A 82 -18.94 -4.87 27.60
N THR A 83 -19.66 -4.87 26.49
CA THR A 83 -19.36 -3.92 25.43
C THR A 83 -19.71 -2.56 26.02
N ALA A 84 -18.71 -1.68 26.13
CA ALA A 84 -18.99 -0.28 26.42
C ALA A 84 -20.17 0.17 25.53
N GLU A 85 -21.13 0.86 26.13
CA GLU A 85 -22.31 1.36 25.41
C GLU A 85 -21.82 2.07 24.13
N LYS A 86 -22.12 1.49 22.95
CA LYS A 86 -21.70 2.08 21.68
C LYS A 86 -22.49 3.36 21.48
N ARG A 87 -21.80 4.47 21.39
CA ARG A 87 -22.40 5.76 21.05
C ARG A 87 -22.57 5.90 19.54
N PRO A 88 -23.59 6.61 19.06
CA PRO A 88 -23.68 6.97 17.65
C PRO A 88 -22.38 7.58 17.14
N GLY A 89 -21.87 7.08 16.01
CA GLY A 89 -20.61 7.54 15.39
C GLY A 89 -19.33 6.83 15.87
N ASP A 90 -19.36 5.94 16.87
CA ASP A 90 -18.16 5.24 17.35
C ASP A 90 -17.55 4.36 16.25
N ILE A 91 -18.37 3.67 15.48
CA ILE A 91 -17.89 2.84 14.35
C ILE A 91 -17.28 3.73 13.27
N ALA A 92 -17.92 4.84 12.92
CA ALA A 92 -17.38 5.77 11.93
C ALA A 92 -16.00 6.33 12.37
N ARG A 93 -15.87 6.74 13.63
CA ARG A 93 -14.59 7.21 14.19
C ARG A 93 -13.53 6.12 14.19
N MET A 94 -13.88 4.89 14.56
CA MET A 94 -12.98 3.74 14.55
C MET A 94 -12.47 3.43 13.13
N LEU A 95 -13.33 3.53 12.10
CA LEU A 95 -12.93 3.36 10.71
C LEU A 95 -12.03 4.51 10.25
N GLN A 96 -12.44 5.77 10.47
CA GLN A 96 -11.71 6.95 10.03
C GLN A 96 -10.32 7.06 10.68
N GLN A 97 -10.23 6.82 11.99
CA GLN A 97 -8.99 6.94 12.75
C GLN A 97 -8.13 5.68 12.74
N GLY A 98 -8.67 4.57 12.24
CA GLY A 98 -7.98 3.28 12.18
C GLY A 98 -7.74 2.82 10.73
N TRP A 99 -8.64 2.05 10.17
CA TRP A 99 -8.43 1.38 8.88
C TRP A 99 -8.27 2.34 7.70
N GLN A 100 -9.09 3.41 7.67
CA GLN A 100 -8.96 4.43 6.63
C GLN A 100 -7.66 5.23 6.78
N ARG A 101 -7.25 5.52 8.05
CA ARG A 101 -5.97 6.19 8.31
C ARG A 101 -4.78 5.35 7.85
N LEU A 102 -4.80 4.03 8.05
CA LEU A 102 -3.76 3.14 7.53
C LEU A 102 -3.65 3.24 6.01
N VAL A 103 -4.77 3.09 5.30
CA VAL A 103 -4.75 3.16 3.83
C VAL A 103 -4.34 4.56 3.36
N ALA A 104 -4.84 5.61 4.00
CA ALA A 104 -4.45 6.97 3.68
C ALA A 104 -2.94 7.20 3.88
N SER A 105 -2.33 6.64 4.94
CA SER A 105 -0.88 6.77 5.16
C SER A 105 -0.02 6.13 4.06
N VAL A 106 -0.55 5.16 3.32
CA VAL A 106 0.12 4.59 2.12
C VAL A 106 -0.09 5.48 0.91
N LEU A 107 -1.35 5.89 0.67
CA LEU A 107 -1.73 6.71 -0.49
C LEU A 107 -1.07 8.10 -0.46
N ASP A 108 -0.99 8.70 0.73
CA ASP A 108 -0.47 10.06 0.95
C ASP A 108 1.05 10.11 1.17
N CYS A 109 1.71 8.95 1.35
CA CYS A 109 3.16 8.88 1.50
C CYS A 109 3.86 9.42 0.25
N ASP A 110 4.74 10.40 0.41
CA ASP A 110 5.52 10.98 -0.69
C ASP A 110 6.57 10.00 -1.27
N LYS A 111 6.86 8.91 -0.56
CA LYS A 111 7.75 7.87 -1.07
C LYS A 111 6.97 6.85 -1.87
N PRO A 112 7.49 6.39 -3.03
CA PRO A 112 6.86 5.29 -3.74
C PRO A 112 6.85 4.03 -2.89
N VAL A 113 5.69 3.35 -2.86
CA VAL A 113 5.45 2.13 -2.09
C VAL A 113 5.30 0.95 -3.03
N VAL A 114 6.17 -0.05 -2.87
CA VAL A 114 6.13 -1.32 -3.60
C VAL A 114 5.62 -2.41 -2.66
N ALA A 115 4.68 -3.25 -3.12
CA ALA A 115 4.25 -4.43 -2.37
C ALA A 115 4.78 -5.72 -3.01
N ALA A 116 5.32 -6.63 -2.19
CA ALA A 116 5.65 -8.01 -2.54
C ALA A 116 4.57 -8.94 -1.99
N VAL A 117 3.65 -9.39 -2.84
CA VAL A 117 2.46 -10.12 -2.43
C VAL A 117 2.63 -11.62 -2.66
N LYS A 118 2.88 -12.36 -1.57
CA LYS A 118 2.89 -13.83 -1.55
C LYS A 118 1.67 -14.33 -0.80
N GLY A 119 0.95 -15.29 -1.38
CA GLY A 119 -0.26 -15.84 -0.77
C GLY A 119 -1.46 -14.88 -0.78
N THR A 120 -2.42 -15.15 0.08
CA THR A 120 -3.72 -14.46 0.06
C THR A 120 -3.65 -13.08 0.73
N ALA A 121 -4.19 -12.06 0.04
CA ALA A 121 -4.52 -10.76 0.62
C ALA A 121 -6.06 -10.59 0.65
N ALA A 122 -6.65 -10.45 1.84
CA ALA A 122 -8.10 -10.47 2.01
C ALA A 122 -8.64 -9.26 2.77
N GLY A 123 -9.76 -8.71 2.34
CA GLY A 123 -10.45 -7.59 3.00
C GLY A 123 -9.53 -6.39 3.19
N ALA A 124 -9.29 -5.94 4.42
CA ALA A 124 -8.36 -4.84 4.70
C ALA A 124 -6.93 -5.11 4.18
N GLY A 125 -6.51 -6.39 4.08
CA GLY A 125 -5.25 -6.78 3.47
C GLY A 125 -5.23 -6.54 1.94
N SER A 126 -6.34 -6.82 1.25
CA SER A 126 -6.50 -6.47 -0.16
C SER A 126 -6.48 -4.95 -0.35
N SER A 127 -7.23 -4.21 0.47
CA SER A 127 -7.24 -2.73 0.44
C SER A 127 -5.84 -2.14 0.62
N LEU A 128 -5.01 -2.75 1.49
CA LEU A 128 -3.63 -2.33 1.70
C LEU A 128 -2.76 -2.57 0.45
N VAL A 129 -2.92 -3.72 -0.23
CA VAL A 129 -2.23 -4.01 -1.50
C VAL A 129 -2.63 -3.00 -2.57
N LEU A 130 -3.93 -2.73 -2.71
CA LEU A 130 -4.46 -1.78 -3.69
C LEU A 130 -4.02 -0.32 -3.45
N ALA A 131 -3.62 0.02 -2.21
CA ALA A 131 -3.09 1.34 -1.87
C ALA A 131 -1.62 1.53 -2.27
N CYS A 132 -0.87 0.46 -2.51
CA CYS A 132 0.53 0.54 -2.93
C CYS A 132 0.65 1.02 -4.38
N ASP A 133 1.72 1.75 -4.68
CA ASP A 133 1.93 2.32 -6.01
C ASP A 133 2.30 1.27 -7.06
N LEU A 134 3.08 0.27 -6.66
CA LEU A 134 3.46 -0.85 -7.51
C LEU A 134 3.33 -2.16 -6.73
N VAL A 135 2.77 -3.17 -7.39
CA VAL A 135 2.52 -4.48 -6.79
C VAL A 135 3.17 -5.58 -7.62
N VAL A 136 4.04 -6.36 -7.00
CA VAL A 136 4.58 -7.62 -7.52
C VAL A 136 3.88 -8.75 -6.80
N MET A 137 3.23 -9.62 -7.55
CA MET A 137 2.39 -10.70 -7.01
C MET A 137 2.91 -12.06 -7.44
N SER A 138 2.95 -13.01 -6.50
CA SER A 138 3.25 -14.42 -6.81
C SER A 138 2.13 -15.03 -7.65
N THR A 139 2.49 -15.93 -8.58
CA THR A 139 1.51 -16.74 -9.34
C THR A 139 0.56 -17.54 -8.45
N GLU A 140 0.95 -17.82 -7.19
CA GLU A 140 0.15 -18.58 -6.23
C GLU A 140 -0.69 -17.68 -5.31
N ALA A 141 -0.54 -16.35 -5.42
CA ALA A 141 -1.27 -15.41 -4.58
C ALA A 141 -2.68 -15.11 -5.11
N THR A 142 -3.53 -14.63 -4.21
CA THR A 142 -4.92 -14.26 -4.52
C THR A 142 -5.31 -12.97 -3.81
N LEU A 143 -6.17 -12.15 -4.45
CA LEU A 143 -6.88 -11.06 -3.80
C LEU A 143 -8.32 -11.47 -3.53
N VAL A 144 -8.85 -11.11 -2.35
CA VAL A 144 -10.22 -11.48 -1.95
C VAL A 144 -10.89 -10.31 -1.24
N GLU A 145 -11.99 -9.81 -1.79
CA GLU A 145 -12.84 -8.82 -1.12
C GLU A 145 -13.83 -9.51 -0.17
N ALA A 146 -13.32 -10.11 0.88
CA ALA A 146 -14.02 -11.06 1.75
C ALA A 146 -15.10 -10.43 2.66
N PHE A 147 -15.40 -9.14 2.53
CA PHE A 147 -16.32 -8.40 3.39
C PHE A 147 -17.73 -8.97 3.35
N VAL A 148 -18.29 -9.22 2.15
CA VAL A 148 -19.66 -9.71 1.96
C VAL A 148 -19.92 -11.03 2.66
N HIS A 149 -18.93 -11.94 2.70
CA HIS A 149 -19.05 -13.24 3.38
C HIS A 149 -19.18 -13.14 4.90
N ARG A 150 -18.95 -11.96 5.46
CA ARG A 150 -19.04 -11.67 6.89
C ARG A 150 -20.16 -10.67 7.20
N GLY A 151 -20.96 -10.28 6.21
CA GLY A 151 -21.99 -9.26 6.35
C GLY A 151 -21.41 -7.88 6.72
N ILE A 152 -20.16 -7.62 6.35
CA ILE A 152 -19.46 -6.35 6.59
C ILE A 152 -19.49 -5.54 5.30
N LEU A 153 -19.79 -4.25 5.40
CA LEU A 153 -19.65 -3.33 4.27
C LEU A 153 -18.17 -3.22 3.91
N PRO A 154 -17.79 -3.27 2.62
CA PRO A 154 -16.42 -2.99 2.19
C PRO A 154 -15.95 -1.64 2.74
N ASP A 155 -14.86 -1.66 3.50
CA ASP A 155 -14.25 -0.51 4.16
C ASP A 155 -12.78 -0.35 3.77
N SER A 156 -11.97 0.34 4.55
CA SER A 156 -10.53 0.54 4.30
C SER A 156 -10.23 1.09 2.90
N GLY A 157 -11.16 1.83 2.30
CA GLY A 157 -10.98 2.42 0.97
C GLY A 157 -11.21 1.45 -0.21
N ALA A 158 -11.63 0.19 0.00
CA ALA A 158 -11.82 -0.80 -1.05
C ALA A 158 -12.73 -0.31 -2.18
N ILE A 159 -13.90 0.29 -1.85
CA ILE A 159 -14.84 0.81 -2.84
C ILE A 159 -14.17 1.90 -3.68
N HIS A 160 -13.48 2.86 -3.03
CA HIS A 160 -12.83 3.97 -3.69
C HIS A 160 -11.74 3.50 -4.65
N GLN A 161 -10.87 2.61 -4.22
CA GLN A 161 -9.74 2.13 -5.01
C GLN A 161 -10.19 1.23 -6.17
N LEU A 162 -11.02 0.23 -5.92
CA LEU A 162 -11.47 -0.69 -6.95
C LEU A 162 -12.25 0.00 -8.06
N THR A 163 -13.17 0.93 -7.74
CA THR A 163 -13.90 1.65 -8.77
C THR A 163 -13.01 2.47 -9.70
N ARG A 164 -11.85 2.93 -9.19
CA ARG A 164 -10.86 3.66 -9.98
C ARG A 164 -9.96 2.77 -10.81
N ILE A 165 -9.56 1.63 -10.28
CA ILE A 165 -8.63 0.71 -10.94
C ILE A 165 -9.36 -0.08 -12.04
N VAL A 166 -10.50 -0.69 -11.72
CA VAL A 166 -11.18 -1.64 -12.63
C VAL A 166 -12.52 -1.15 -13.17
N GLY A 167 -12.92 0.05 -12.78
CA GLY A 167 -14.23 0.62 -13.15
C GLY A 167 -15.40 -0.01 -12.40
N LEU A 168 -16.57 0.67 -12.48
CA LEU A 168 -17.74 0.35 -11.65
C LEU A 168 -18.20 -1.11 -11.80
N ARG A 169 -18.28 -1.63 -13.04
CA ARG A 169 -18.84 -2.98 -13.28
C ARG A 169 -18.02 -4.08 -12.62
N LYS A 170 -16.70 -4.04 -12.79
CA LYS A 170 -15.81 -5.06 -12.21
C LYS A 170 -15.69 -4.88 -10.69
N ALA A 171 -15.62 -3.64 -10.20
CA ALA A 171 -15.66 -3.37 -8.77
C ALA A 171 -16.92 -3.92 -8.10
N THR A 172 -18.11 -3.75 -8.74
CA THR A 172 -19.38 -4.32 -8.26
C THR A 172 -19.30 -5.84 -8.12
N GLU A 173 -18.79 -6.53 -9.15
CA GLU A 173 -18.63 -7.99 -9.14
C GLU A 173 -17.70 -8.44 -7.99
N LEU A 174 -16.50 -7.85 -7.90
CA LEU A 174 -15.51 -8.21 -6.89
C LEU A 174 -16.03 -7.98 -5.46
N LEU A 175 -16.67 -6.83 -5.21
CA LEU A 175 -17.15 -6.46 -3.88
C LEU A 175 -18.43 -7.18 -3.45
N MET A 176 -19.35 -7.47 -4.40
CA MET A 176 -20.63 -8.08 -4.05
C MET A 176 -20.58 -9.62 -4.04
N LEU A 177 -19.69 -10.24 -4.82
CA LEU A 177 -19.53 -11.70 -4.81
C LEU A 177 -18.44 -12.13 -3.83
N GLY A 178 -17.38 -11.33 -3.64
CA GLY A 178 -16.29 -11.62 -2.70
C GLY A 178 -15.46 -12.86 -3.08
N GLU A 179 -15.50 -13.27 -4.35
CA GLU A 179 -14.76 -14.44 -4.82
C GLU A 179 -13.27 -14.17 -4.90
N PRO A 180 -12.43 -15.19 -4.65
CA PRO A 180 -10.98 -15.06 -4.83
C PRO A 180 -10.61 -14.76 -6.28
N VAL A 181 -9.72 -13.79 -6.47
CA VAL A 181 -9.17 -13.40 -7.78
C VAL A 181 -7.74 -13.90 -7.86
N ASP A 182 -7.45 -14.76 -8.83
CA ASP A 182 -6.09 -15.29 -9.06
C ASP A 182 -5.13 -14.21 -9.62
N ALA A 183 -3.84 -14.49 -9.51
CA ALA A 183 -2.79 -13.56 -9.91
C ALA A 183 -2.89 -13.13 -11.38
N ALA A 184 -3.14 -14.07 -12.31
CA ALA A 184 -3.24 -13.77 -13.73
C ALA A 184 -4.44 -12.86 -14.03
N THR A 185 -5.54 -13.05 -13.33
CA THR A 185 -6.73 -12.17 -13.42
C THR A 185 -6.44 -10.81 -12.79
N CYS A 186 -5.73 -10.75 -11.66
CA CYS A 186 -5.30 -9.49 -11.06
C CYS A 186 -4.46 -8.66 -12.02
N GLU A 187 -3.47 -9.26 -12.70
CA GLU A 187 -2.64 -8.58 -13.70
C GLU A 187 -3.47 -8.10 -14.89
N ARG A 188 -4.33 -8.96 -15.45
CA ARG A 188 -5.19 -8.59 -16.58
C ARG A 188 -6.15 -7.44 -16.27
N LEU A 189 -6.61 -7.34 -15.03
CA LEU A 189 -7.49 -6.27 -14.56
C LEU A 189 -6.74 -4.99 -14.14
N GLY A 190 -5.41 -5.01 -14.08
CA GLY A 190 -4.59 -3.90 -13.60
C GLY A 190 -4.63 -3.72 -12.09
N LEU A 191 -5.04 -4.74 -11.31
CA LEU A 191 -4.99 -4.73 -9.85
C LEU A 191 -3.55 -4.87 -9.32
N VAL A 192 -2.67 -5.47 -10.13
CA VAL A 192 -1.23 -5.64 -9.85
C VAL A 192 -0.41 -5.32 -11.09
N ASN A 193 0.87 -4.96 -10.91
CA ASN A 193 1.74 -4.52 -12.01
C ASN A 193 2.53 -5.67 -12.63
N ARG A 194 2.87 -6.69 -11.84
CA ARG A 194 3.65 -7.85 -12.28
C ARG A 194 3.23 -9.11 -11.55
N VAL A 195 3.17 -10.20 -12.29
CA VAL A 195 3.01 -11.54 -11.75
C VAL A 195 4.26 -12.36 -12.06
N VAL A 196 4.85 -12.97 -11.04
CA VAL A 196 6.11 -13.71 -11.13
C VAL A 196 6.03 -15.04 -10.37
N ALA A 197 7.02 -15.93 -10.57
CA ALA A 197 7.10 -17.15 -9.79
C ALA A 197 7.23 -16.85 -8.27
N PRO A 198 6.79 -17.76 -7.39
CA PRO A 198 6.79 -17.52 -5.94
C PRO A 198 8.16 -17.09 -5.39
N ASP A 199 9.22 -17.75 -5.82
CA ASP A 199 10.59 -17.50 -5.36
C ASP A 199 11.16 -16.16 -5.88
N ASP A 200 10.63 -15.63 -6.98
CA ASP A 200 11.08 -14.37 -7.59
C ASP A 200 10.36 -13.16 -7.02
N THR A 201 9.27 -13.35 -6.25
CA THR A 201 8.40 -12.25 -5.84
C THR A 201 9.14 -11.19 -5.02
N ASP A 202 9.88 -11.61 -3.99
CA ASP A 202 10.64 -10.68 -3.16
C ASP A 202 11.79 -10.05 -3.96
N VAL A 203 12.49 -10.83 -4.78
CA VAL A 203 13.64 -10.35 -5.58
C VAL A 203 13.21 -9.25 -6.54
N VAL A 204 12.13 -9.48 -7.30
CA VAL A 204 11.62 -8.50 -8.27
C VAL A 204 11.07 -7.25 -7.59
N ALA A 205 10.42 -7.39 -6.43
CA ALA A 205 9.93 -6.25 -5.67
C ALA A 205 11.07 -5.41 -5.08
N GLU A 206 12.13 -6.07 -4.56
CA GLU A 206 13.36 -5.42 -4.09
C GLU A 206 14.07 -4.67 -5.22
N GLU A 207 14.20 -5.26 -6.40
CA GLU A 207 14.79 -4.59 -7.56
C GLU A 207 14.01 -3.32 -7.96
N ILE A 208 12.68 -3.39 -7.93
CA ILE A 208 11.83 -2.23 -8.23
C ILE A 208 11.99 -1.16 -7.16
N ALA A 209 11.93 -1.51 -5.88
CA ALA A 209 12.09 -0.57 -4.77
C ALA A 209 13.47 0.09 -4.80
N GLY A 210 14.53 -0.67 -5.04
CA GLY A 210 15.89 -0.15 -5.18
C GLY A 210 16.06 0.81 -6.36
N ARG A 211 15.43 0.51 -7.51
CA ARG A 211 15.40 1.43 -8.66
C ARG A 211 14.68 2.73 -8.34
N LEU A 212 13.55 2.68 -7.64
CA LEU A 212 12.81 3.87 -7.21
C LEU A 212 13.60 4.69 -6.20
N ALA A 213 14.27 4.03 -5.26
CA ALA A 213 15.13 4.70 -4.28
C ALA A 213 16.32 5.43 -4.91
N GLN A 214 16.80 4.98 -6.06
CA GLN A 214 17.84 5.66 -6.84
C GLN A 214 17.27 6.77 -7.76
N GLY A 215 15.96 6.91 -7.85
CA GLY A 215 15.27 7.89 -8.68
C GLY A 215 15.24 9.30 -8.07
N PRO A 216 14.74 10.31 -8.80
CA PRO A 216 14.56 11.66 -8.30
C PRO A 216 13.35 11.72 -7.37
N THR A 217 13.56 11.64 -6.06
CA THR A 217 12.49 11.44 -5.06
C THR A 217 11.39 12.49 -5.14
N VAL A 218 11.75 13.77 -5.30
CA VAL A 218 10.75 14.86 -5.43
C VAL A 218 9.86 14.68 -6.66
N VAL A 219 10.45 14.26 -7.78
CA VAL A 219 9.69 13.99 -9.02
C VAL A 219 8.74 12.81 -8.83
N LEU A 220 9.20 11.73 -8.18
CA LEU A 220 8.38 10.54 -7.90
C LEU A 220 7.21 10.90 -6.97
N ALA A 221 7.48 11.67 -5.90
CA ALA A 221 6.46 12.14 -4.96
C ALA A 221 5.39 12.99 -5.67
N LEU A 222 5.80 13.99 -6.43
CA LEU A 222 4.87 14.85 -7.17
C LEU A 222 4.10 14.08 -8.23
N THR A 223 4.73 13.12 -8.91
CA THR A 223 4.05 12.24 -9.87
C THR A 223 2.94 11.44 -9.19
N LYS A 224 3.22 10.80 -8.04
CA LYS A 224 2.22 10.07 -7.26
C LYS A 224 1.03 10.96 -6.87
N ARG A 225 1.30 12.14 -6.33
CA ARG A 225 0.25 13.12 -5.97
C ARG A 225 -0.57 13.55 -7.17
N LEU A 226 0.06 13.87 -8.31
CA LEU A 226 -0.63 14.30 -9.51
C LEU A 226 -1.50 13.21 -10.13
N LEU A 227 -1.05 11.95 -10.11
CA LEU A 227 -1.86 10.82 -10.55
C LEU A 227 -3.15 10.69 -9.73
N SER A 228 -3.07 10.86 -8.40
CA SER A 228 -4.24 10.87 -7.52
C SER A 228 -5.18 12.02 -7.85
N VAL A 229 -4.66 13.26 -7.93
CA VAL A 229 -5.46 14.46 -8.22
C VAL A 229 -6.07 14.41 -9.61
N SER A 230 -5.32 13.96 -10.62
CA SER A 230 -5.77 13.89 -12.01
C SER A 230 -7.00 13.00 -12.17
N SER A 231 -7.07 11.92 -11.40
CA SER A 231 -8.23 11.01 -11.44
C SER A 231 -9.51 11.62 -10.86
N GLU A 232 -9.41 12.71 -10.10
CA GLU A 232 -10.52 13.37 -9.40
C GLU A 232 -10.87 14.76 -9.96
N SER A 233 -10.07 15.28 -10.88
CA SER A 233 -10.20 16.66 -11.35
C SER A 233 -10.46 16.76 -12.86
N GLY A 234 -11.02 17.89 -13.28
CA GLY A 234 -11.08 18.23 -14.70
C GLY A 234 -9.71 18.66 -15.24
N ARG A 235 -9.55 18.59 -16.58
CA ARG A 235 -8.31 18.90 -17.31
C ARG A 235 -7.61 20.18 -16.84
N ASP A 236 -8.36 21.27 -16.72
CA ASP A 236 -7.76 22.59 -16.48
C ASP A 236 -7.08 22.64 -15.09
N ARG A 237 -7.70 22.00 -14.08
CA ARG A 237 -7.10 21.87 -12.75
C ARG A 237 -5.90 20.93 -12.77
N ALA A 238 -5.98 19.82 -13.50
CA ALA A 238 -4.85 18.89 -13.63
C ALA A 238 -3.64 19.60 -14.26
N PHE A 239 -3.83 20.35 -15.34
CA PHE A 239 -2.76 21.10 -16.01
C PHE A 239 -2.17 22.21 -15.14
N GLU A 240 -2.99 22.92 -14.36
CA GLU A 240 -2.51 23.90 -13.39
C GLU A 240 -1.60 23.24 -12.33
N GLN A 241 -2.01 22.10 -11.80
CA GLN A 241 -1.23 21.36 -10.81
C GLN A 241 0.09 20.82 -11.39
N GLU A 242 0.07 20.30 -12.62
CA GLU A 242 1.29 19.89 -13.33
C GLU A 242 2.27 21.05 -13.49
N ALA A 243 1.77 22.24 -13.86
CA ALA A 243 2.62 23.44 -14.03
C ALA A 243 3.30 23.83 -12.70
N TRP A 244 2.56 23.85 -11.60
CA TRP A 244 3.13 24.15 -10.27
C TRP A 244 4.07 23.07 -9.75
N ALA A 245 3.78 21.81 -10.03
CA ALA A 245 4.70 20.72 -9.71
C ALA A 245 6.01 20.84 -10.51
N GLN A 246 5.92 21.17 -11.81
CA GLN A 246 7.10 21.39 -12.65
C GLN A 246 7.90 22.62 -12.19
N GLU A 247 7.24 23.69 -11.73
CA GLU A 247 7.92 24.82 -11.09
C GLU A 247 8.72 24.37 -9.87
N THR A 248 8.13 23.53 -9.01
CA THR A 248 8.84 22.97 -7.85
C THR A 248 10.04 22.12 -8.27
N VAL A 249 9.89 21.25 -9.26
CA VAL A 249 10.97 20.40 -9.80
C VAL A 249 12.10 21.27 -10.38
N SER A 250 11.80 22.43 -10.96
CA SER A 250 12.79 23.31 -11.60
C SER A 250 13.86 23.80 -10.64
N HIS A 251 13.60 23.77 -9.35
CA HIS A 251 14.51 24.20 -8.30
C HIS A 251 15.37 23.06 -7.70
N THR A 252 15.12 21.80 -8.08
CA THR A 252 15.81 20.64 -7.51
C THR A 252 17.23 20.48 -8.05
N ALA A 253 18.10 19.88 -7.23
CA ALA A 253 19.43 19.43 -7.67
C ALA A 253 19.29 18.30 -8.71
N ASP A 254 18.30 17.43 -8.52
CA ASP A 254 18.06 16.26 -9.38
C ASP A 254 17.68 16.64 -10.81
N LEU A 255 16.95 17.75 -11.03
CA LEU A 255 16.71 18.23 -12.41
C LEU A 255 18.03 18.60 -13.10
N ARG A 256 18.93 19.34 -12.40
CA ARG A 256 20.24 19.72 -12.96
C ARG A 256 21.09 18.49 -13.29
N GLU A 257 21.11 17.50 -12.38
CA GLU A 257 21.80 16.24 -12.60
C GLU A 257 21.20 15.48 -13.79
N GLY A 258 19.87 15.39 -13.89
CA GLY A 258 19.20 14.72 -14.99
C GLY A 258 19.55 15.31 -16.35
N LEU A 259 19.56 16.64 -16.46
CA LEU A 259 19.94 17.36 -17.69
C LEU A 259 21.43 17.17 -18.03
N SER A 260 22.30 17.30 -17.03
CA SER A 260 23.76 17.12 -17.23
C SER A 260 24.11 15.70 -17.65
N SER A 261 23.56 14.70 -16.94
CA SER A 261 23.81 13.29 -17.23
C SER A 261 23.33 12.91 -18.64
N PHE A 262 22.19 13.46 -19.09
CA PHE A 262 21.68 13.27 -20.44
C PHE A 262 22.64 13.85 -21.50
N ALA A 263 23.13 15.08 -21.29
CA ALA A 263 24.08 15.74 -22.20
C ALA A 263 25.42 14.97 -22.26
N GLU A 264 25.88 14.45 -21.11
CA GLU A 264 27.12 13.70 -20.97
C GLU A 264 26.99 12.20 -21.34
N ARG A 265 25.78 11.73 -21.65
CA ARG A 265 25.47 10.34 -21.98
C ARG A 265 25.92 9.33 -20.90
N ARG A 266 25.70 9.67 -19.65
CA ARG A 266 25.95 8.82 -18.48
C ARG A 266 24.68 8.57 -17.67
N ASN A 267 24.70 7.60 -16.78
CA ASN A 267 23.62 7.39 -15.83
C ASN A 267 23.57 8.54 -14.81
N PRO A 268 22.37 9.04 -14.48
CA PRO A 268 22.19 10.06 -13.45
C PRO A 268 22.48 9.51 -12.04
N ARG A 269 22.86 10.42 -11.13
CA ARG A 269 23.09 10.13 -9.71
C ARG A 269 22.22 11.07 -8.89
N PHE A 270 20.94 10.70 -8.76
CA PHE A 270 19.95 11.51 -8.06
C PHE A 270 20.17 11.48 -6.55
N GLN A 271 20.02 12.65 -5.91
CA GLN A 271 20.19 12.83 -4.47
C GLN A 271 18.85 12.90 -3.73
N GLY A 272 17.74 13.14 -4.44
CA GLY A 272 16.37 13.17 -3.89
C GLY A 272 15.90 14.55 -3.45
N PHE A 273 16.60 15.60 -3.82
CA PHE A 273 16.23 16.99 -3.46
C PHE A 273 16.56 18.01 -4.56
#